data_847a20e48f425bea6f8d9ce5d06e00e6
#
_entry.id   847a20e48f425bea6f8d9ce5d06e00e6
#
_cell.length_a   1.000
_cell.length_b   1.000
_cell.length_c   1.000
_cell.angle_alpha   90.00
_cell.angle_beta   90.00
_cell.angle_gamma   90.00
#
_symmetry.space_group_name_H-M   'P 1'
#
loop_
_entity.id
_entity.type
_entity.pdbx_description
1 polymer ?
#
loop_
_entity_poly.entity_id
_entity_poly.type
_entity_poly.pdbx_seq_one_letter_code
_entity_poly.pdbx_strand_id
1 'polypeptide(L)'
;TDAGRVPLTNRFLRHSPLLLVDFPSVSSLHQIYGTFCRALMKLVPALRSQAEALTYAMVEFYAESQRRFTPDMHSHYIYSPRELSRWVRALYEAISPVQEMSIDELVRVWLHEGLRLFQDRLVEQHERDWTDKAIDEIALRHFGSGLTRDSNGNVPALRRPVLFSNWLTKEYVSVEREELRRHVEARLKVFQEEELDVQLVVFDEVLDHILRIDRVFRQPQGHALLIGVSGGGKTVLSRFVAWMNGFSIFTIKVNNRYTA
;
A
#
# COMPACT_ATOMS: atom_id res chain seq x y z
N THR A 1 -14.50 -22.99 -3.70
CA THR A 1 -14.82 -22.18 -4.88
C THR A 1 -15.10 -20.75 -4.41
N ASP A 2 -14.41 -19.79 -4.99
CA ASP A 2 -14.59 -18.38 -4.64
C ASP A 2 -16.05 -17.94 -4.88
N ALA A 3 -16.54 -17.02 -4.07
CA ALA A 3 -17.85 -16.42 -4.25
C ALA A 3 -17.99 -15.83 -5.66
N GLY A 4 -19.09 -16.17 -6.34
CA GLY A 4 -19.36 -15.71 -7.71
C GLY A 4 -18.92 -16.65 -8.84
N ARG A 5 -18.25 -17.76 -8.56
CA ARG A 5 -17.95 -18.80 -9.56
C ARG A 5 -19.05 -19.84 -9.64
N VAL A 6 -19.38 -20.27 -10.87
CA VAL A 6 -20.34 -21.32 -11.11
C VAL A 6 -19.73 -22.68 -10.69
N PRO A 7 -20.43 -23.50 -9.90
CA PRO A 7 -19.95 -24.83 -9.51
C PRO A 7 -19.69 -25.71 -10.73
N LEU A 8 -18.58 -26.45 -10.71
CA LEU A 8 -18.28 -27.43 -11.75
C LEU A 8 -19.19 -28.66 -11.57
N THR A 9 -19.73 -29.17 -12.69
CA THR A 9 -20.57 -30.35 -12.66
C THR A 9 -19.76 -31.64 -12.44
N ASN A 10 -20.34 -32.62 -11.76
CA ASN A 10 -19.71 -33.93 -11.56
C ASN A 10 -19.36 -34.62 -12.89
N ARG A 11 -20.16 -34.38 -13.95
CA ARG A 11 -19.90 -34.89 -15.29
C ARG A 11 -18.56 -34.36 -15.86
N PHE A 12 -18.23 -33.13 -15.59
CA PHE A 12 -16.94 -32.54 -15.99
C PHE A 12 -15.78 -33.07 -15.13
N LEU A 13 -15.99 -33.13 -13.81
CA LEU A 13 -14.94 -33.50 -12.84
C LEU A 13 -14.49 -34.96 -12.94
N ARG A 14 -15.38 -35.89 -13.39
CA ARG A 14 -15.08 -37.33 -13.47
C ARG A 14 -13.91 -37.69 -14.41
N HIS A 15 -13.54 -36.79 -15.33
CA HIS A 15 -12.51 -37.05 -16.33
C HIS A 15 -11.15 -36.46 -15.95
N SER A 16 -11.05 -35.80 -14.79
CA SER A 16 -9.82 -35.12 -14.36
C SER A 16 -9.49 -35.44 -12.90
N PRO A 17 -8.26 -35.87 -12.57
CA PRO A 17 -7.86 -35.95 -11.18
C PRO A 17 -7.90 -34.54 -10.55
N LEU A 18 -8.40 -34.47 -9.32
CA LEU A 18 -8.50 -33.24 -8.55
C LEU A 18 -7.31 -33.15 -7.59
N LEU A 19 -6.57 -32.06 -7.68
CA LEU A 19 -5.49 -31.74 -6.76
C LEU A 19 -5.86 -30.45 -6.01
N LEU A 20 -5.84 -30.51 -4.69
CA LEU A 20 -5.96 -29.31 -3.86
C LEU A 20 -4.60 -28.60 -3.82
N VAL A 21 -4.60 -27.34 -4.22
CA VAL A 21 -3.46 -26.45 -4.05
C VAL A 21 -3.91 -25.29 -3.18
N ASP A 22 -3.42 -25.28 -1.94
CA ASP A 22 -3.73 -24.27 -0.94
C ASP A 22 -2.62 -23.23 -0.82
N PHE A 23 -2.85 -22.20 0.00
CA PHE A 23 -1.83 -21.21 0.32
C PHE A 23 -0.65 -21.86 1.07
N PRO A 24 0.58 -21.32 0.89
CA PRO A 24 1.73 -21.79 1.64
C PRO A 24 1.50 -21.67 3.15
N SER A 25 2.03 -22.64 3.89
CA SER A 25 2.02 -22.58 5.37
C SER A 25 2.85 -21.40 5.88
N VAL A 26 2.64 -20.98 7.11
CA VAL A 26 3.41 -19.91 7.76
C VAL A 26 4.92 -20.17 7.69
N SER A 27 5.36 -21.42 7.91
CA SER A 27 6.78 -21.80 7.79
C SER A 27 7.30 -21.65 6.36
N SER A 28 6.49 -22.01 5.34
CA SER A 28 6.84 -21.79 3.94
C SER A 28 6.90 -20.30 3.59
N LEU A 29 5.99 -19.48 4.13
CA LEU A 29 6.02 -18.03 3.95
C LEU A 29 7.30 -17.43 4.56
N HIS A 30 7.71 -17.85 5.75
CA HIS A 30 8.98 -17.42 6.35
C HIS A 30 10.19 -17.81 5.49
N GLN A 31 10.20 -18.98 4.90
CA GLN A 31 11.29 -19.41 4.02
C GLN A 31 11.34 -18.57 2.73
N ILE A 32 10.19 -18.39 2.08
CA ILE A 32 10.06 -17.64 0.82
C ILE A 32 10.44 -16.17 1.06
N TYR A 33 9.73 -15.50 1.95
CA TYR A 33 9.91 -14.06 2.16
C TYR A 33 11.18 -13.72 2.94
N GLY A 34 11.68 -14.65 3.78
CA GLY A 34 13.01 -14.52 4.38
C GLY A 34 14.13 -14.48 3.36
N THR A 35 13.99 -15.21 2.24
CA THR A 35 14.96 -15.15 1.14
C THR A 35 14.93 -13.78 0.47
N PHE A 36 13.74 -13.22 0.20
CA PHE A 36 13.61 -11.89 -0.37
C PHE A 36 14.07 -10.79 0.60
N CYS A 37 13.69 -10.85 1.88
CA CYS A 37 14.13 -9.86 2.87
C CYS A 37 15.66 -9.88 3.07
N ARG A 38 16.29 -11.05 3.09
CA ARG A 38 17.76 -11.14 3.14
C ARG A 38 18.43 -10.54 1.89
N ALA A 39 17.83 -10.73 0.71
CA ALA A 39 18.32 -10.11 -0.52
C ALA A 39 18.13 -8.58 -0.50
N LEU A 40 16.97 -8.11 -0.02
CA LEU A 40 16.67 -6.70 0.15
C LEU A 40 17.65 -6.00 1.10
N MET A 41 17.92 -6.59 2.25
CA MET A 41 18.83 -6.02 3.26
C MET A 41 20.32 -6.03 2.83
N LYS A 42 20.68 -6.67 1.69
CA LYS A 42 22.01 -6.50 1.09
C LYS A 42 22.22 -5.12 0.49
N LEU A 43 21.14 -4.43 0.13
CA LEU A 43 21.20 -3.06 -0.41
C LEU A 43 21.66 -2.05 0.65
N VAL A 44 21.32 -2.31 1.92
CA VAL A 44 21.73 -1.47 3.06
C VAL A 44 22.51 -2.33 4.06
N PRO A 45 23.84 -2.41 3.95
CA PRO A 45 24.67 -3.32 4.75
C PRO A 45 24.52 -3.17 6.27
N ALA A 46 24.26 -1.95 6.75
CA ALA A 46 24.03 -1.65 8.17
C ALA A 46 22.80 -2.35 8.76
N LEU A 47 21.81 -2.67 7.91
CA LEU A 47 20.53 -3.27 8.32
C LEU A 47 20.43 -4.78 8.04
N ARG A 48 21.53 -5.44 7.66
CA ARG A 48 21.52 -6.89 7.32
C ARG A 48 20.97 -7.76 8.45
N SER A 49 21.24 -7.41 9.70
CA SER A 49 20.71 -8.12 10.88
C SER A 49 19.19 -8.02 11.02
N GLN A 50 18.54 -7.05 10.39
CA GLN A 50 17.10 -6.83 10.48
C GLN A 50 16.29 -7.71 9.51
N ALA A 51 16.92 -8.48 8.64
CA ALA A 51 16.23 -9.30 7.62
C ALA A 51 15.23 -10.30 8.21
N GLU A 52 15.58 -10.92 9.34
CA GLU A 52 14.70 -11.86 10.02
C GLU A 52 13.54 -11.14 10.73
N ALA A 53 13.83 -10.07 11.47
CA ALA A 53 12.82 -9.25 12.12
C ALA A 53 11.80 -8.72 11.09
N LEU A 54 12.28 -8.22 9.96
CA LEU A 54 11.45 -7.77 8.84
C LEU A 54 10.55 -8.89 8.30
N THR A 55 11.11 -10.09 8.12
CA THR A 55 10.36 -11.25 7.62
C THR A 55 9.26 -11.66 8.59
N TYR A 56 9.59 -11.80 9.87
CA TYR A 56 8.63 -12.19 10.90
C TYR A 56 7.52 -11.16 11.03
N ALA A 57 7.85 -9.87 11.08
CA ALA A 57 6.87 -8.79 11.16
C ALA A 57 5.89 -8.79 9.97
N MET A 58 6.40 -8.98 8.75
CA MET A 58 5.56 -9.04 7.54
C MET A 58 4.63 -10.24 7.53
N VAL A 59 5.14 -11.42 7.82
CA VAL A 59 4.35 -12.67 7.81
C VAL A 59 3.32 -12.68 8.93
N GLU A 60 3.69 -12.22 10.13
CA GLU A 60 2.78 -12.11 11.26
C GLU A 60 1.61 -11.17 10.96
N PHE A 61 1.91 -9.96 10.49
CA PHE A 61 0.87 -8.98 10.15
C PHE A 61 -0.06 -9.46 9.02
N TYR A 62 0.51 -10.13 8.00
CA TYR A 62 -0.30 -10.78 6.96
C TYR A 62 -1.23 -11.83 7.53
N ALA A 63 -0.72 -12.73 8.38
CA ALA A 63 -1.50 -13.82 8.95
C ALA A 63 -2.61 -13.31 9.88
N GLU A 64 -2.36 -12.26 10.66
CA GLU A 64 -3.36 -11.62 11.50
C GLU A 64 -4.44 -10.91 10.68
N SER A 65 -4.05 -10.17 9.65
CA SER A 65 -4.97 -9.49 8.75
C SER A 65 -5.87 -10.49 8.00
N GLN A 66 -5.29 -11.61 7.50
CA GLN A 66 -6.03 -12.66 6.80
C GLN A 66 -7.06 -13.35 7.70
N ARG A 67 -6.73 -13.56 8.97
CA ARG A 67 -7.67 -14.14 9.95
C ARG A 67 -8.76 -13.18 10.36
N ARG A 68 -8.44 -11.89 10.44
CA ARG A 68 -9.37 -10.85 10.90
C ARG A 68 -10.37 -10.45 9.83
N PHE A 69 -9.90 -10.25 8.60
CA PHE A 69 -10.69 -9.71 7.50
C PHE A 69 -10.96 -10.80 6.48
N THR A 70 -12.21 -11.24 6.40
CA THR A 70 -12.63 -12.34 5.54
C THR A 70 -13.58 -11.88 4.44
N PRO A 71 -13.68 -12.61 3.32
CA PRO A 71 -14.63 -12.31 2.25
C PRO A 71 -16.11 -12.33 2.69
N ASP A 72 -16.41 -12.94 3.85
CA ASP A 72 -17.76 -12.94 4.44
C ASP A 72 -18.14 -11.56 4.99
N MET A 73 -17.17 -10.76 5.43
CA MET A 73 -17.39 -9.36 5.86
C MET A 73 -17.62 -8.47 4.65
N HIS A 74 -16.68 -8.48 3.72
CA HIS A 74 -16.74 -7.78 2.44
C HIS A 74 -16.07 -8.60 1.35
N SER A 75 -16.70 -8.76 0.20
CA SER A 75 -16.22 -9.61 -0.90
C SER A 75 -14.81 -9.29 -1.41
N HIS A 76 -14.32 -8.07 -1.19
CA HIS A 76 -12.98 -7.63 -1.57
C HIS A 76 -11.92 -7.79 -0.47
N TYR A 77 -12.28 -8.31 0.72
CA TYR A 77 -11.32 -8.63 1.79
C TYR A 77 -10.64 -9.97 1.51
N ILE A 78 -9.88 -10.00 0.43
CA ILE A 78 -9.10 -11.18 0.01
C ILE A 78 -7.63 -10.86 0.22
N TYR A 79 -7.00 -11.57 1.15
CA TYR A 79 -5.57 -11.49 1.44
C TYR A 79 -4.89 -12.78 0.99
N SER A 80 -3.95 -12.67 0.08
CA SER A 80 -3.17 -13.77 -0.47
C SER A 80 -1.67 -13.49 -0.32
N PRO A 81 -0.79 -14.45 -0.53
CA PRO A 81 0.66 -14.20 -0.49
C PRO A 81 1.14 -13.12 -1.48
N ARG A 82 0.29 -12.70 -2.43
CA ARG A 82 0.60 -11.59 -3.34
C ARG A 82 0.78 -10.26 -2.61
N GLU A 83 0.07 -10.02 -1.50
CA GLU A 83 0.24 -8.84 -0.68
C GLU A 83 1.66 -8.77 -0.11
N LEU A 84 2.19 -9.89 0.39
CA LEU A 84 3.59 -9.97 0.84
C LEU A 84 4.58 -9.70 -0.30
N SER A 85 4.34 -10.25 -1.49
CA SER A 85 5.19 -10.01 -2.67
C SER A 85 5.17 -8.54 -3.10
N ARG A 86 4.00 -7.89 -3.05
CA ARG A 86 3.84 -6.46 -3.33
C ARG A 86 4.56 -5.61 -2.27
N TRP A 87 4.49 -6.03 -1.00
CA TRP A 87 5.16 -5.33 0.09
C TRP A 87 6.68 -5.37 -0.07
N VAL A 88 7.25 -6.55 -0.33
CA VAL A 88 8.68 -6.69 -0.61
C VAL A 88 9.12 -5.83 -1.81
N ARG A 89 8.32 -5.83 -2.89
CA ARG A 89 8.61 -5.01 -4.08
C ARG A 89 8.59 -3.52 -3.72
N ALA A 90 7.58 -3.05 -3.00
CA ALA A 90 7.47 -1.66 -2.59
C ALA A 90 8.64 -1.23 -1.68
N LEU A 91 9.06 -2.10 -0.76
CA LEU A 91 10.27 -1.88 0.04
C LEU A 91 11.53 -1.82 -0.84
N TYR A 92 11.65 -2.71 -1.83
CA TYR A 92 12.78 -2.66 -2.76
C TYR A 92 12.82 -1.34 -3.55
N GLU A 93 11.69 -0.88 -4.07
CA GLU A 93 11.59 0.38 -4.81
C GLU A 93 11.96 1.60 -3.93
N ALA A 94 11.56 1.58 -2.67
CA ALA A 94 11.87 2.65 -1.72
C ALA A 94 13.32 2.64 -1.23
N ILE A 95 13.92 1.46 -1.03
CA ILE A 95 15.25 1.28 -0.44
C ILE A 95 16.36 1.32 -1.50
N SER A 96 16.06 0.84 -2.72
CA SER A 96 17.08 0.70 -3.78
C SER A 96 17.87 1.97 -4.10
N PRO A 97 17.26 3.18 -4.14
CA PRO A 97 17.99 4.41 -4.41
C PRO A 97 18.78 4.95 -3.19
N VAL A 98 18.54 4.41 -1.99
CA VAL A 98 19.09 4.94 -0.72
C VAL A 98 20.40 4.21 -0.40
N GLN A 99 21.46 4.97 -0.12
CA GLN A 99 22.77 4.39 0.23
C GLN A 99 22.88 4.05 1.72
N GLU A 100 22.33 4.90 2.58
CA GLU A 100 22.34 4.73 4.03
C GLU A 100 20.90 4.90 4.56
N MET A 101 20.52 4.03 5.49
CA MET A 101 19.19 4.05 6.09
C MET A 101 19.30 3.58 7.54
N SER A 102 18.62 4.27 8.43
CA SER A 102 18.47 3.88 9.84
C SER A 102 17.35 2.83 9.98
N ILE A 103 17.30 2.18 11.15
CA ILE A 103 16.20 1.26 11.46
C ILE A 103 14.86 1.98 11.58
N ASP A 104 14.86 3.21 12.08
CA ASP A 104 13.65 4.04 12.17
C ASP A 104 13.08 4.36 10.79
N GLU A 105 13.92 4.69 9.83
CA GLU A 105 13.51 4.92 8.43
C GLU A 105 13.02 3.64 7.77
N LEU A 106 13.69 2.50 7.98
CA LEU A 106 13.23 1.21 7.49
C LEU A 106 11.84 0.87 8.01
N VAL A 107 11.62 1.00 9.33
CA VAL A 107 10.33 0.71 9.95
C VAL A 107 9.26 1.68 9.47
N ARG A 108 9.59 2.95 9.25
CA ARG A 108 8.65 3.94 8.73
C ARG A 108 8.21 3.64 7.30
N VAL A 109 9.13 3.22 6.41
CA VAL A 109 8.80 2.75 5.04
C VAL A 109 7.98 1.45 5.10
N TRP A 110 8.40 0.49 5.92
CA TRP A 110 7.69 -0.78 6.11
C TRP A 110 6.24 -0.55 6.58
N LEU A 111 6.06 0.34 7.55
CA LEU A 111 4.77 0.73 8.08
C LEU A 111 3.90 1.39 6.99
N HIS A 112 4.46 2.36 6.27
CA HIS A 112 3.75 3.05 5.18
C HIS A 112 3.26 2.06 4.13
N GLU A 113 4.15 1.24 3.59
CA GLU A 113 3.81 0.30 2.53
C GLU A 113 2.83 -0.78 3.00
N GLY A 114 2.96 -1.24 4.25
CA GLY A 114 2.01 -2.16 4.87
C GLY A 114 0.60 -1.56 4.96
N LEU A 115 0.46 -0.35 5.47
CA LEU A 115 -0.83 0.33 5.56
C LEU A 115 -1.48 0.52 4.17
N ARG A 116 -0.69 0.86 3.14
CA ARG A 116 -1.22 1.01 1.76
C ARG A 116 -1.78 -0.29 1.20
N LEU A 117 -1.21 -1.44 1.57
CA LEU A 117 -1.65 -2.75 1.09
C LEU A 117 -2.83 -3.32 1.90
N PHE A 118 -2.84 -3.11 3.21
CA PHE A 118 -3.77 -3.77 4.12
C PHE A 118 -4.89 -2.86 4.61
N GLN A 119 -4.62 -1.57 4.87
CA GLN A 119 -5.59 -0.64 5.43
C GLN A 119 -6.43 0.09 4.37
N ASP A 120 -5.85 0.47 3.23
CA ASP A 120 -6.52 1.32 2.24
C ASP A 120 -7.78 0.70 1.63
N ARG A 121 -7.93 -0.62 1.70
CA ARG A 121 -9.11 -1.34 1.23
C ARG A 121 -10.22 -1.47 2.29
N LEU A 122 -9.94 -1.15 3.55
CA LEU A 122 -10.89 -1.30 4.65
C LEU A 122 -11.98 -0.23 4.60
N VAL A 123 -13.20 -0.65 4.85
CA VAL A 123 -14.40 0.20 4.75
C VAL A 123 -14.66 0.93 6.07
N GLU A 124 -14.64 0.19 7.18
CA GLU A 124 -15.04 0.71 8.47
C GLU A 124 -13.87 1.36 9.24
N GLN A 125 -14.17 2.40 10.02
CA GLN A 125 -13.14 3.10 10.80
C GLN A 125 -12.53 2.20 11.89
N HIS A 126 -13.34 1.41 12.57
CA HIS A 126 -12.85 0.49 13.60
C HIS A 126 -11.89 -0.59 13.07
N GLU A 127 -12.01 -0.95 11.78
CA GLU A 127 -11.09 -1.87 11.11
C GLU A 127 -9.73 -1.21 10.85
N ARG A 128 -9.75 0.06 10.45
CA ARG A 128 -8.52 0.86 10.27
C ARG A 128 -7.81 1.08 11.59
N ASP A 129 -8.56 1.39 12.65
CA ASP A 129 -8.02 1.58 14.01
C ASP A 129 -7.38 0.29 14.54
N TRP A 130 -8.01 -0.86 14.28
CA TRP A 130 -7.42 -2.16 14.61
C TRP A 130 -6.12 -2.40 13.84
N THR A 131 -6.11 -2.10 12.54
CA THR A 131 -4.94 -2.27 11.67
C THR A 131 -3.78 -1.40 12.13
N ASP A 132 -4.04 -0.15 12.51
CA ASP A 132 -3.03 0.76 13.07
C ASP A 132 -2.43 0.22 14.38
N LYS A 133 -3.25 -0.29 15.29
CA LYS A 133 -2.78 -0.88 16.55
C LYS A 133 -1.97 -2.15 16.31
N ALA A 134 -2.48 -3.07 15.49
CA ALA A 134 -1.83 -4.35 15.23
C ALA A 134 -0.45 -4.16 14.57
N ILE A 135 -0.33 -3.27 13.58
CA ILE A 135 0.96 -3.04 12.91
C ILE A 135 1.98 -2.36 13.83
N ASP A 136 1.53 -1.45 14.73
CA ASP A 136 2.39 -0.81 15.73
C ASP A 136 2.89 -1.82 16.77
N GLU A 137 2.01 -2.70 17.28
CA GLU A 137 2.38 -3.76 18.22
C GLU A 137 3.39 -4.72 17.62
N ILE A 138 3.20 -5.13 16.36
CA ILE A 138 4.13 -5.99 15.64
C ILE A 138 5.47 -5.29 15.41
N ALA A 139 5.44 -4.00 15.02
CA ALA A 139 6.66 -3.21 14.87
C ALA A 139 7.46 -3.13 16.18
N LEU A 140 6.81 -2.88 17.30
CA LEU A 140 7.46 -2.84 18.61
C LEU A 140 7.99 -4.22 19.04
N ARG A 141 7.30 -5.29 18.71
CA ARG A 141 7.72 -6.67 19.04
C ARG A 141 8.99 -7.07 18.30
N HIS A 142 9.08 -6.78 17.02
CA HIS A 142 10.18 -7.24 16.16
C HIS A 142 11.34 -6.25 16.03
N PHE A 143 11.06 -4.95 16.11
CA PHE A 143 12.08 -3.91 15.92
C PHE A 143 12.33 -3.06 17.17
N GLY A 144 11.52 -3.23 18.22
CA GLY A 144 11.48 -2.31 19.37
C GLY A 144 12.81 -2.07 20.09
N SER A 145 13.74 -3.04 20.05
CA SER A 145 15.07 -2.91 20.66
C SER A 145 16.00 -1.96 19.88
N GLY A 146 15.75 -1.74 18.59
CA GLY A 146 16.55 -0.89 17.73
C GLY A 146 15.92 0.48 17.43
N LEU A 147 14.64 0.68 17.79
CA LEU A 147 13.92 1.90 17.52
C LEU A 147 14.28 3.01 18.51
N THR A 148 14.45 4.22 17.96
CA THR A 148 14.65 5.43 18.76
C THR A 148 13.37 5.79 19.52
N ARG A 149 13.54 6.24 20.78
CA ARG A 149 12.44 6.73 21.61
C ARG A 149 12.68 8.20 21.97
N ASP A 150 11.62 8.98 21.93
CA ASP A 150 11.67 10.36 22.41
C ASP A 150 11.69 10.45 23.95
N SER A 151 11.82 11.67 24.48
CA SER A 151 11.84 11.93 25.94
C SER A 151 10.59 11.44 26.67
N ASN A 152 9.49 11.22 25.95
CA ASN A 152 8.20 10.74 26.49
C ASN A 152 8.03 9.22 26.30
N GLY A 153 9.03 8.52 25.75
CA GLY A 153 8.99 7.09 25.47
C GLY A 153 8.24 6.70 24.18
N ASN A 154 7.75 7.67 23.39
CA ASN A 154 7.12 7.38 22.11
C ASN A 154 8.16 7.04 21.05
N VAL A 155 7.73 6.30 20.02
CA VAL A 155 8.57 5.91 18.89
C VAL A 155 8.23 6.79 17.68
N PRO A 156 9.10 7.75 17.29
CA PRO A 156 8.83 8.66 16.18
C PRO A 156 8.58 7.95 14.84
N ALA A 157 9.22 6.81 14.61
CA ALA A 157 9.02 6.00 13.42
C ALA A 157 7.56 5.53 13.22
N LEU A 158 6.80 5.37 14.32
CA LEU A 158 5.39 4.93 14.30
C LEU A 158 4.39 6.09 14.34
N ARG A 159 4.87 7.34 14.45
CA ARG A 159 3.99 8.52 14.54
C ARG A 159 3.15 8.69 13.27
N ARG A 160 1.85 8.96 13.48
CA ARG A 160 0.89 9.31 12.39
C ARG A 160 0.84 10.83 12.18
N PRO A 161 0.53 11.30 10.97
CA PRO A 161 0.33 10.53 9.75
C PRO A 161 1.65 10.00 9.16
N VAL A 162 1.59 8.88 8.42
CA VAL A 162 2.74 8.33 7.69
C VAL A 162 2.57 8.66 6.22
N LEU A 163 3.25 9.69 5.78
CA LEU A 163 3.16 10.21 4.41
C LEU A 163 4.51 10.08 3.72
N PHE A 164 4.48 9.60 2.47
CA PHE A 164 5.65 9.49 1.60
C PHE A 164 5.35 10.12 0.26
N SER A 165 6.31 10.85 -0.29
CA SER A 165 6.22 11.48 -1.61
C SER A 165 7.61 11.71 -2.19
N ASN A 166 7.68 11.79 -3.52
CA ASN A 166 8.87 12.24 -4.26
C ASN A 166 8.68 13.64 -4.89
N TRP A 167 7.59 14.32 -4.58
CA TRP A 167 7.28 15.61 -5.21
C TRP A 167 8.12 16.77 -4.68
N LEU A 168 8.58 16.67 -3.42
CA LEU A 168 9.38 17.72 -2.79
C LEU A 168 10.88 17.55 -3.10
N THR A 169 11.40 16.34 -3.09
CA THR A 169 12.85 16.06 -3.14
C THR A 169 13.29 15.20 -4.33
N LYS A 170 12.37 14.75 -5.19
CA LYS A 170 12.57 13.72 -6.24
C LYS A 170 12.88 12.30 -5.70
N GLU A 171 13.22 12.17 -4.43
CA GLU A 171 13.39 10.91 -3.73
C GLU A 171 12.12 10.54 -2.98
N TYR A 172 11.84 9.24 -2.87
CA TYR A 172 10.66 8.76 -2.14
C TYR A 172 10.92 8.72 -0.65
N VAL A 173 10.63 9.82 0.02
CA VAL A 173 10.93 10.04 1.43
C VAL A 173 9.69 10.39 2.24
N SER A 174 9.80 10.23 3.56
CA SER A 174 8.77 10.71 4.50
C SER A 174 8.68 12.24 4.43
N VAL A 175 7.44 12.75 4.36
CA VAL A 175 7.17 14.19 4.20
C VAL A 175 6.22 14.68 5.29
N GLU A 176 6.37 15.95 5.65
CA GLU A 176 5.45 16.60 6.58
C GLU A 176 4.18 17.08 5.83
N ARG A 177 3.02 16.90 6.48
CA ARG A 177 1.70 17.18 5.89
C ARG A 177 1.56 18.63 5.41
N GLU A 178 1.99 19.58 6.20
CA GLU A 178 1.83 20.99 5.88
C GLU A 178 2.73 21.45 4.72
N GLU A 179 3.92 20.90 4.62
CA GLU A 179 4.82 21.18 3.50
C GLU A 179 4.27 20.61 2.20
N LEU A 180 3.80 19.37 2.25
CA LEU A 180 3.18 18.71 1.10
C LEU A 180 1.90 19.43 0.67
N ARG A 181 1.07 19.87 1.62
CA ARG A 181 -0.16 20.64 1.34
C ARG A 181 0.16 21.91 0.55
N ARG A 182 1.11 22.72 1.03
CA ARG A 182 1.53 23.96 0.34
C ARG A 182 2.01 23.68 -1.09
N HIS A 183 2.77 22.59 -1.27
CA HIS A 183 3.22 22.20 -2.61
C HIS A 183 2.04 21.82 -3.51
N VAL A 184 1.14 20.97 -3.03
CA VAL A 184 -0.04 20.50 -3.77
C VAL A 184 -0.97 21.67 -4.13
N GLU A 185 -1.22 22.60 -3.20
CA GLU A 185 -2.04 23.79 -3.44
C GLU A 185 -1.42 24.70 -4.52
N ALA A 186 -0.10 24.90 -4.49
CA ALA A 186 0.58 25.66 -5.52
C ALA A 186 0.48 25.01 -6.90
N ARG A 187 0.66 23.69 -6.97
CA ARG A 187 0.52 22.92 -8.22
C ARG A 187 -0.92 22.87 -8.70
N LEU A 188 -1.88 22.81 -7.79
CA LEU A 188 -3.30 22.78 -8.12
C LEU A 188 -3.76 24.09 -8.81
N LYS A 189 -3.24 25.23 -8.39
CA LYS A 189 -3.53 26.51 -9.06
C LYS A 189 -3.11 26.48 -10.53
N VAL A 190 -1.91 25.96 -10.81
CA VAL A 190 -1.42 25.82 -12.19
C VAL A 190 -2.30 24.86 -13.00
N PHE A 191 -2.65 23.72 -12.39
CA PHE A 191 -3.55 22.74 -13.03
C PHE A 191 -4.93 23.34 -13.34
N GLN A 192 -5.50 24.15 -12.46
CA GLN A 192 -6.77 24.82 -12.66
C GLN A 192 -6.72 25.89 -13.79
N GLU A 193 -5.58 26.53 -14.00
CA GLU A 193 -5.37 27.47 -15.10
C GLU A 193 -5.29 26.75 -16.45
N GLU A 194 -4.72 25.54 -16.47
CA GLU A 194 -4.61 24.71 -17.68
C GLU A 194 -5.89 23.94 -18.01
N GLU A 195 -6.58 23.43 -16.98
CA GLU A 195 -7.81 22.62 -17.09
C GLU A 195 -9.01 23.43 -16.56
N LEU A 196 -9.64 24.22 -17.42
CA LEU A 196 -10.59 25.33 -17.14
C LEU A 196 -11.83 25.02 -16.27
N ASP A 197 -12.14 23.76 -15.90
CA ASP A 197 -13.41 23.41 -15.24
C ASP A 197 -13.26 22.71 -13.86
N VAL A 198 -12.08 22.76 -13.23
CA VAL A 198 -11.84 21.97 -12.03
C VAL A 198 -11.70 22.85 -10.79
N GLN A 199 -12.73 22.87 -9.93
CA GLN A 199 -12.63 23.41 -8.59
C GLN A 199 -12.36 22.26 -7.60
N LEU A 200 -11.13 22.13 -7.13
CA LEU A 200 -10.73 21.20 -6.09
C LEU A 200 -10.20 21.98 -4.87
N VAL A 201 -10.69 21.65 -3.70
CA VAL A 201 -10.18 22.18 -2.43
C VAL A 201 -9.34 21.10 -1.76
N VAL A 202 -8.13 21.46 -1.31
CA VAL A 202 -7.21 20.52 -0.65
C VAL A 202 -7.48 20.51 0.85
N PHE A 203 -8.02 19.41 1.34
CA PHE A 203 -8.14 19.09 2.77
C PHE A 203 -7.44 17.74 3.04
N ASP A 204 -7.33 17.33 4.28
CA ASP A 204 -6.46 16.20 4.67
C ASP A 204 -6.77 14.90 3.93
N GLU A 205 -8.05 14.54 3.81
CA GLU A 205 -8.46 13.31 3.13
C GLU A 205 -8.17 13.36 1.62
N VAL A 206 -8.31 14.54 1.00
CA VAL A 206 -7.96 14.74 -0.42
C VAL A 206 -6.47 14.55 -0.63
N LEU A 207 -5.64 15.11 0.25
CA LEU A 207 -4.20 14.94 0.21
C LEU A 207 -3.79 13.48 0.34
N ASP A 208 -4.40 12.75 1.27
CA ASP A 208 -4.16 11.32 1.45
C ASP A 208 -4.57 10.52 0.19
N HIS A 209 -5.70 10.85 -0.44
CA HIS A 209 -6.13 10.20 -1.68
C HIS A 209 -5.18 10.51 -2.84
N ILE A 210 -4.73 11.73 -2.99
CA ILE A 210 -3.74 12.13 -4.00
C ILE A 210 -2.46 11.29 -3.87
N LEU A 211 -1.93 11.14 -2.66
CA LEU A 211 -0.72 10.34 -2.42
C LEU A 211 -0.93 8.84 -2.69
N ARG A 212 -2.11 8.31 -2.35
CA ARG A 212 -2.45 6.91 -2.64
C ARG A 212 -2.53 6.63 -4.14
N ILE A 213 -3.14 7.54 -4.90
CA ILE A 213 -3.21 7.44 -6.37
C ILE A 213 -1.80 7.59 -6.97
N ASP A 214 -1.03 8.57 -6.53
CA ASP A 214 0.35 8.78 -6.97
C ASP A 214 1.22 7.54 -6.77
N ARG A 215 1.15 6.94 -5.57
CA ARG A 215 1.86 5.70 -5.27
C ARG A 215 1.52 4.57 -6.25
N VAL A 216 0.24 4.41 -6.60
CA VAL A 216 -0.20 3.39 -7.56
C VAL A 216 0.32 3.70 -8.96
N PHE A 217 0.24 4.96 -9.41
CA PHE A 217 0.68 5.35 -10.75
C PHE A 217 2.19 5.20 -10.96
N ARG A 218 2.99 5.31 -9.90
CA ARG A 218 4.45 5.06 -9.96
C ARG A 218 4.83 3.59 -10.04
N GLN A 219 3.91 2.67 -9.72
CA GLN A 219 4.20 1.24 -9.83
C GLN A 219 4.22 0.79 -11.30
N PRO A 220 5.07 -0.19 -11.69
CA PRO A 220 5.24 -0.61 -13.08
C PRO A 220 3.94 -1.03 -13.80
N GLN A 221 2.95 -1.51 -13.06
CA GLN A 221 1.65 -1.91 -13.62
C GLN A 221 0.57 -0.85 -13.41
N GLY A 222 0.65 -0.02 -12.39
CA GLY A 222 -0.16 1.17 -12.15
C GLY A 222 -1.69 0.98 -12.15
N HIS A 223 -2.19 -0.23 -11.92
CA HIS A 223 -3.63 -0.51 -11.97
C HIS A 223 -4.33 -0.06 -10.70
N ALA A 224 -5.31 0.83 -10.82
CA ALA A 224 -6.12 1.34 -9.73
C ALA A 224 -7.61 1.13 -10.00
N LEU A 225 -8.35 0.79 -8.96
CA LEU A 225 -9.82 0.78 -8.97
C LEU A 225 -10.30 1.76 -7.89
N LEU A 226 -10.89 2.89 -8.33
CA LEU A 226 -11.44 3.90 -7.44
C LEU A 226 -12.93 3.69 -7.27
N ILE A 227 -13.35 3.31 -6.08
CA ILE A 227 -14.75 3.06 -5.73
C ILE A 227 -15.22 4.18 -4.79
N GLY A 228 -16.40 4.71 -5.04
CA GLY A 228 -17.01 5.74 -4.21
C GLY A 228 -18.24 6.35 -4.87
N VAL A 229 -18.97 7.17 -4.13
CA VAL A 229 -20.18 7.85 -4.58
C VAL A 229 -19.91 8.77 -5.79
N SER A 230 -20.95 9.02 -6.57
CA SER A 230 -20.86 10.02 -7.65
C SER A 230 -20.57 11.41 -7.05
N GLY A 231 -19.72 12.19 -7.70
CA GLY A 231 -19.29 13.50 -7.16
C GLY A 231 -18.15 13.44 -6.12
N GLY A 232 -17.67 12.26 -5.72
CA GLY A 232 -16.57 12.10 -4.76
C GLY A 232 -15.17 12.46 -5.29
N GLY A 233 -15.05 13.19 -6.39
CA GLY A 233 -13.77 13.69 -6.90
C GLY A 233 -12.88 12.67 -7.61
N LYS A 234 -13.27 11.39 -7.75
CA LYS A 234 -12.43 10.30 -8.30
C LYS A 234 -11.73 10.66 -9.61
N THR A 235 -12.49 11.17 -10.59
CA THR A 235 -11.96 11.54 -11.90
C THR A 235 -11.00 12.73 -11.81
N VAL A 236 -11.37 13.75 -11.04
CA VAL A 236 -10.57 14.97 -10.88
C VAL A 236 -9.24 14.65 -10.19
N LEU A 237 -9.28 13.87 -9.10
CA LEU A 237 -8.07 13.46 -8.39
C LEU A 237 -7.13 12.63 -9.27
N SER A 238 -7.69 11.70 -10.06
CA SER A 238 -6.88 10.88 -10.98
C SER A 238 -6.24 11.72 -12.08
N ARG A 239 -6.98 12.70 -12.63
CA ARG A 239 -6.46 13.63 -13.66
C ARG A 239 -5.38 14.53 -13.09
N PHE A 240 -5.60 15.08 -11.89
CA PHE A 240 -4.62 15.92 -11.23
C PHE A 240 -3.32 15.16 -10.96
N VAL A 241 -3.40 13.94 -10.41
CA VAL A 241 -2.20 13.12 -10.14
C VAL A 241 -1.50 12.69 -11.44
N ALA A 242 -2.26 12.36 -12.49
CA ALA A 242 -1.69 12.06 -13.81
C ALA A 242 -0.93 13.28 -14.38
N TRP A 243 -1.53 14.47 -14.28
CA TRP A 243 -0.90 15.72 -14.69
C TRP A 243 0.36 16.02 -13.88
N MET A 244 0.34 15.83 -12.54
CA MET A 244 1.51 15.99 -11.67
C MET A 244 2.68 15.10 -12.08
N ASN A 245 2.40 13.91 -12.59
CA ASN A 245 3.40 12.95 -13.05
C ASN A 245 3.73 13.07 -14.56
N GLY A 246 3.15 14.03 -15.27
CA GLY A 246 3.38 14.24 -16.70
C GLY A 246 2.78 13.13 -17.59
N PHE A 247 1.74 12.44 -17.14
CA PHE A 247 1.07 11.38 -17.90
C PHE A 247 0.01 11.96 -18.84
N SER A 248 -0.06 11.43 -20.05
CA SER A 248 -1.18 11.68 -20.95
C SER A 248 -2.42 10.89 -20.52
N ILE A 249 -3.60 11.51 -20.64
CA ILE A 249 -4.86 10.91 -20.21
C ILE A 249 -5.69 10.50 -21.43
N PHE A 250 -6.03 9.21 -21.49
CA PHE A 250 -6.99 8.69 -22.44
C PHE A 250 -8.25 8.21 -21.70
N THR A 251 -9.43 8.66 -22.15
CA THR A 251 -10.70 8.30 -21.53
C THR A 251 -11.60 7.55 -22.51
N ILE A 252 -12.00 6.35 -22.13
CA ILE A 252 -13.01 5.59 -22.89
C ILE A 252 -14.40 6.07 -22.46
N LYS A 253 -15.14 6.66 -23.40
CA LYS A 253 -16.53 7.07 -23.17
C LYS A 253 -17.45 5.87 -23.39
N VAL A 254 -17.96 5.32 -22.27
CA VAL A 254 -18.96 4.25 -22.31
C VAL A 254 -20.33 4.86 -22.59
N ASN A 255 -21.00 4.38 -23.63
CA ASN A 255 -22.36 4.73 -23.99
C ASN A 255 -23.19 3.45 -24.23
N ASN A 256 -24.50 3.58 -24.41
CA ASN A 256 -25.41 2.44 -24.60
C ASN A 256 -25.12 1.59 -25.87
N ARG A 257 -24.22 2.03 -26.75
CA ARG A 257 -23.75 1.31 -27.95
C ARG A 257 -22.34 0.73 -27.78
N TYR A 258 -21.73 0.89 -26.59
CA TYR A 258 -20.41 0.32 -26.30
C TYR A 258 -20.55 -1.19 -26.14
N THR A 259 -20.01 -1.94 -27.08
CA THR A 259 -19.89 -3.41 -27.04
C THR A 259 -18.43 -3.77 -26.86
N ALA A 260 -18.13 -4.77 -26.03
CA ALA A 260 -16.79 -5.27 -25.79
C ALA A 260 -16.24 -6.02 -27.00
#